data_412e7bbd9747f250408d56ecd6df64cb
#
_entry.id   412e7bbd9747f250408d56ecd6df64cb
#
_cell.length_a   1.000
_cell.length_b   1.000
_cell.length_c   1.000
_cell.angle_alpha   90.00
_cell.angle_beta   90.00
_cell.angle_gamma   90.00
#
_symmetry.space_group_name_H-M   'P 1'
#
loop_
_entity.id
_entity.type
_entity.pdbx_description
1 polymer ?
#
loop_
_entity_poly.entity_id
_entity_poly.type
_entity_poly.pdbx_seq_one_letter_code
_entity_poly.pdbx_strand_id
1 'polypeptide(L)'
;MIDASVWEPKGGLKFDDKSLGIIKCNSNISIMAGPGAGKTEILAQKACFILETELCAWPYNILSISRKRESASNIKNRVSLRCGKVLSERFHSFTIEAFTKSIVDRFMYVLHKHEQLSDGYELVYNVRDSNFKDKLTFDQLTILALKIVHFSPDLMSTIRATYKYIFIDEFQDLNGHQYNFVKAIFCKSQSVVTVVGDTKQAIMKFANALPDGFIKFERDFQAELKVIHTNFRSSPELKRFIDNIGNEWWPMLNVNIEANIDYAKLNKDNYSLFGFDDEEHEAKQLSLKIKQWIDKDNIRPEEIAVLFRVNSNNYYSQNISNELLNLGVLSVNESNLQDYLSEPLGKILISLLTLFTRTRNVDAWECLRDLYLHCYSSNSFDEDYKLSQILEFINNSKYYNEGADKTFENLLDDSVKFMNDFFHEKLDEVWIQYKQGTLRDDTFHGILDELKEAKNLSSSWTEAVDLISGVGAVRMMTIHKSKGLEFEAVILLGLEDCSYFRFGMTSKKLDEERSTIFVALSRAKSKLLISSALNRKHTGQSEFIHVNTIINDLTKFGINKMRVETSDALKI
;
A
#
# COMPACT_ATOMS: atom_id res chain seq x y z
N MET A 1 10.27 -12.84 -29.39
CA MET A 1 11.49 -12.91 -28.56
C MET A 1 12.36 -11.69 -28.89
N ILE A 2 12.79 -10.93 -27.86
CA ILE A 2 13.73 -9.81 -28.00
C ILE A 2 15.09 -10.30 -27.51
N ASP A 3 16.14 -10.01 -28.26
CA ASP A 3 17.51 -10.31 -27.79
C ASP A 3 17.84 -9.48 -26.54
N ALA A 4 18.41 -10.11 -25.52
CA ALA A 4 18.73 -9.45 -24.25
C ALA A 4 19.72 -8.26 -24.39
N SER A 5 20.56 -8.28 -25.44
CA SER A 5 21.53 -7.20 -25.70
C SER A 5 20.88 -5.93 -26.21
N VAL A 6 19.79 -6.06 -26.99
CA VAL A 6 19.05 -4.93 -27.60
C VAL A 6 17.78 -4.57 -26.83
N TRP A 7 17.48 -5.27 -25.73
CA TRP A 7 16.30 -4.96 -24.94
C TRP A 7 16.44 -3.60 -24.24
N GLU A 8 15.39 -2.78 -24.34
CA GLU A 8 15.30 -1.45 -23.72
C GLU A 8 14.13 -1.37 -22.74
N PRO A 9 14.25 -0.54 -21.69
CA PRO A 9 13.18 -0.28 -20.73
C PRO A 9 11.90 0.24 -21.40
N LYS A 10 10.77 -0.18 -20.88
CA LYS A 10 9.44 0.15 -21.41
C LYS A 10 8.90 1.47 -20.89
N GLY A 11 7.96 2.07 -21.64
CA GLY A 11 7.26 3.30 -21.25
C GLY A 11 8.10 4.58 -21.38
N GLY A 12 9.15 4.58 -22.21
CA GLY A 12 10.01 5.75 -22.43
C GLY A 12 10.87 6.12 -21.23
N LEU A 13 10.99 5.26 -20.23
CA LEU A 13 11.77 5.51 -19.02
C LEU A 13 13.27 5.30 -19.29
N LYS A 14 14.07 6.21 -18.75
CA LYS A 14 15.54 6.13 -18.81
C LYS A 14 16.08 5.73 -17.45
N PHE A 15 16.98 4.75 -17.46
CA PHE A 15 17.67 4.25 -16.27
C PHE A 15 19.18 4.49 -16.44
N ASP A 16 19.87 4.72 -15.33
CA ASP A 16 21.32 4.71 -15.30
C ASP A 16 21.88 3.28 -15.51
N ASP A 17 23.16 3.18 -15.82
CA ASP A 17 23.83 1.89 -16.11
C ASP A 17 23.73 0.91 -14.93
N LYS A 18 23.71 1.40 -13.68
CA LYS A 18 23.56 0.57 -12.48
C LYS A 18 22.17 -0.04 -12.40
N SER A 19 21.14 0.78 -12.58
CA SER A 19 19.74 0.32 -12.59
C SER A 19 19.48 -0.62 -13.77
N LEU A 20 20.02 -0.36 -14.95
CA LEU A 20 19.96 -1.28 -16.10
C LEU A 20 20.67 -2.61 -15.80
N GLY A 21 21.83 -2.57 -15.14
CA GLY A 21 22.53 -3.76 -14.68
C GLY A 21 21.70 -4.60 -13.70
N ILE A 22 20.95 -3.96 -12.80
CA ILE A 22 20.02 -4.63 -11.89
C ILE A 22 18.84 -5.26 -12.64
N ILE A 23 18.25 -4.55 -13.59
CA ILE A 23 17.15 -5.05 -14.43
C ILE A 23 17.57 -6.28 -15.21
N LYS A 24 18.73 -6.25 -15.85
CA LYS A 24 19.27 -7.33 -16.70
C LYS A 24 19.95 -8.46 -15.91
N CYS A 25 20.17 -8.32 -14.60
CA CYS A 25 20.82 -9.32 -13.77
C CYS A 25 19.99 -10.63 -13.68
N ASN A 26 20.65 -11.77 -13.94
CA ASN A 26 20.03 -13.10 -13.92
C ASN A 26 20.61 -13.99 -12.81
N SER A 27 20.86 -13.41 -11.63
CA SER A 27 21.32 -14.11 -10.43
C SER A 27 20.53 -13.65 -9.22
N ASN A 28 20.71 -14.32 -8.08
CA ASN A 28 20.13 -13.86 -6.81
C ASN A 28 20.72 -12.50 -6.44
N ILE A 29 19.86 -11.53 -6.18
CA ILE A 29 20.27 -10.18 -5.77
C ILE A 29 19.41 -9.65 -4.65
N SER A 30 20.03 -8.87 -3.77
CA SER A 30 19.37 -8.01 -2.82
C SER A 30 19.48 -6.56 -3.28
N ILE A 31 18.35 -5.85 -3.34
CA ILE A 31 18.30 -4.46 -3.81
C ILE A 31 17.92 -3.58 -2.62
N MET A 32 18.87 -2.76 -2.18
CA MET A 32 18.60 -1.72 -1.19
C MET A 32 18.36 -0.40 -1.90
N ALA A 33 17.18 0.16 -1.73
CA ALA A 33 16.77 1.36 -2.44
C ALA A 33 15.94 2.28 -1.55
N GLY A 34 16.32 3.53 -1.45
CA GLY A 34 15.65 4.54 -0.64
C GLY A 34 14.21 4.86 -1.10
N PRO A 35 13.53 5.78 -0.37
CA PRO A 35 12.22 6.28 -0.79
C PRO A 35 12.30 6.91 -2.18
N GLY A 36 11.26 6.71 -3.00
CA GLY A 36 11.21 7.31 -4.34
C GLY A 36 12.23 6.80 -5.36
N ALA A 37 13.02 5.77 -5.03
CA ALA A 37 14.03 5.19 -5.93
C ALA A 37 13.45 4.34 -7.07
N GLY A 38 12.13 4.24 -7.17
CA GLY A 38 11.47 3.47 -8.23
C GLY A 38 11.55 1.95 -8.03
N LYS A 39 11.64 1.45 -6.78
CA LYS A 39 11.70 0.01 -6.45
C LYS A 39 10.74 -0.85 -7.26
N THR A 40 9.46 -0.51 -7.21
CA THR A 40 8.41 -1.26 -7.91
C THR A 40 8.53 -1.16 -9.43
N GLU A 41 8.98 -0.01 -9.95
CA GLU A 41 9.23 0.15 -11.39
C GLU A 41 10.41 -0.72 -11.85
N ILE A 42 11.49 -0.78 -11.09
CA ILE A 42 12.64 -1.64 -11.42
C ILE A 42 12.25 -3.11 -11.43
N LEU A 43 11.44 -3.57 -10.48
CA LEU A 43 10.91 -4.94 -10.50
C LEU A 43 9.99 -5.18 -11.71
N ALA A 44 9.14 -4.22 -12.08
CA ALA A 44 8.28 -4.33 -13.26
C ALA A 44 9.09 -4.39 -14.55
N GLN A 45 10.11 -3.54 -14.71
CA GLN A 45 11.01 -3.58 -15.87
C GLN A 45 11.82 -4.88 -15.93
N LYS A 46 12.29 -5.38 -14.78
CA LYS A 46 12.97 -6.68 -14.68
C LYS A 46 12.04 -7.83 -15.07
N ALA A 47 10.76 -7.81 -14.64
CA ALA A 47 9.78 -8.78 -15.08
C ALA A 47 9.58 -8.75 -16.60
N CYS A 48 9.44 -7.56 -17.19
CA CYS A 48 9.32 -7.39 -18.63
C CYS A 48 10.55 -7.91 -19.37
N PHE A 49 11.75 -7.54 -18.90
CA PHE A 49 12.99 -8.07 -19.46
C PHE A 49 13.01 -9.60 -19.47
N ILE A 50 12.70 -10.24 -18.34
CA ILE A 50 12.73 -11.69 -18.18
C ILE A 50 11.69 -12.38 -19.09
N LEU A 51 10.49 -11.80 -19.23
CA LEU A 51 9.41 -12.37 -20.04
C LEU A 51 9.64 -12.17 -21.54
N GLU A 52 10.05 -10.98 -21.97
CA GLU A 52 10.25 -10.65 -23.38
C GLU A 52 11.50 -11.29 -24.00
N THR A 53 12.54 -11.53 -23.18
CA THR A 53 13.77 -12.23 -23.61
C THR A 53 13.70 -13.75 -23.42
N GLU A 54 12.55 -14.27 -22.95
CA GLU A 54 12.32 -15.70 -22.67
C GLU A 54 13.32 -16.34 -21.68
N LEU A 55 13.99 -15.54 -20.85
CA LEU A 55 14.74 -16.08 -19.71
C LEU A 55 13.82 -16.89 -18.78
N CYS A 56 12.56 -16.46 -18.64
CA CYS A 56 11.47 -17.25 -18.11
C CYS A 56 10.68 -17.85 -19.29
N ALA A 57 11.18 -18.94 -19.87
CA ALA A 57 10.49 -19.62 -20.97
C ALA A 57 9.15 -20.25 -20.50
N TRP A 58 8.18 -20.41 -21.42
CA TRP A 58 6.99 -21.17 -21.12
C TRP A 58 7.35 -22.64 -20.79
N PRO A 59 6.76 -23.29 -19.77
CA PRO A 59 5.58 -22.93 -18.98
C PRO A 59 5.90 -22.24 -17.63
N TYR A 60 7.10 -21.77 -17.39
CA TYR A 60 7.49 -21.14 -16.13
C TYR A 60 6.82 -19.77 -15.96
N ASN A 61 6.63 -19.39 -14.69
CA ASN A 61 6.04 -18.12 -14.28
C ASN A 61 6.99 -17.35 -13.36
N ILE A 62 6.70 -16.07 -13.17
CA ILE A 62 7.31 -15.21 -12.16
C ILE A 62 6.36 -15.14 -10.96
N LEU A 63 6.87 -15.35 -9.74
CA LEU A 63 6.15 -15.14 -8.50
C LEU A 63 6.61 -13.83 -7.87
N SER A 64 5.70 -12.92 -7.62
CA SER A 64 5.94 -11.72 -6.83
C SER A 64 5.23 -11.83 -5.49
N ILE A 65 5.96 -11.63 -4.41
CA ILE A 65 5.47 -11.65 -3.04
C ILE A 65 5.65 -10.26 -2.44
N SER A 66 4.60 -9.74 -1.83
CA SER A 66 4.65 -8.51 -1.05
C SER A 66 3.92 -8.69 0.28
N ARG A 67 4.06 -7.73 1.20
CA ARG A 67 3.33 -7.79 2.46
C ARG A 67 1.95 -7.16 2.37
N LYS A 68 1.77 -6.17 1.50
CA LYS A 68 0.51 -5.44 1.34
C LYS A 68 -0.18 -5.81 0.04
N ARG A 69 -1.51 -5.94 0.08
CA ARG A 69 -2.37 -6.19 -1.08
C ARG A 69 -2.20 -5.13 -2.17
N GLU A 70 -2.18 -3.88 -1.73
CA GLU A 70 -1.97 -2.73 -2.62
C GLU A 70 -0.63 -2.80 -3.37
N SER A 71 0.47 -3.18 -2.68
CA SER A 71 1.77 -3.38 -3.32
C SER A 71 1.72 -4.52 -4.33
N ALA A 72 1.07 -5.64 -4.00
CA ALA A 72 0.90 -6.77 -4.90
C ALA A 72 0.08 -6.39 -6.15
N SER A 73 -0.98 -5.61 -5.97
CA SER A 73 -1.80 -5.12 -7.09
C SER A 73 -1.04 -4.11 -7.95
N ASN A 74 -0.33 -3.17 -7.33
CA ASN A 74 0.41 -2.12 -8.02
C ASN A 74 1.51 -2.70 -8.93
N ILE A 75 2.31 -3.65 -8.43
CA ILE A 75 3.35 -4.27 -9.24
C ILE A 75 2.76 -5.06 -10.42
N LYS A 76 1.66 -5.81 -10.22
CA LYS A 76 0.98 -6.54 -11.31
C LYS A 76 0.48 -5.57 -12.39
N ASN A 77 -0.18 -4.49 -12.00
CA ASN A 77 -0.66 -3.48 -12.93
C ASN A 77 0.49 -2.84 -13.71
N ARG A 78 1.61 -2.51 -13.04
CA ARG A 78 2.79 -1.96 -13.73
C ARG A 78 3.38 -2.93 -14.73
N VAL A 79 3.52 -4.20 -14.39
CA VAL A 79 3.99 -5.23 -15.34
C VAL A 79 3.06 -5.30 -16.55
N SER A 80 1.75 -5.32 -16.33
CA SER A 80 0.76 -5.33 -17.42
C SER A 80 0.86 -4.09 -18.32
N LEU A 81 1.04 -2.90 -17.75
CA LEU A 81 1.24 -1.66 -18.50
C LEU A 81 2.56 -1.65 -19.31
N ARG A 82 3.61 -2.34 -18.83
CA ARG A 82 4.94 -2.32 -19.47
C ARG A 82 5.10 -3.39 -20.54
N CYS A 83 4.66 -4.62 -20.33
CA CYS A 83 4.84 -5.72 -21.27
C CYS A 83 3.54 -6.28 -21.88
N GLY A 84 2.40 -5.63 -21.60
CA GLY A 84 1.09 -6.02 -22.12
C GLY A 84 0.43 -7.17 -21.36
N LYS A 85 -0.89 -7.34 -21.59
CA LYS A 85 -1.73 -8.29 -20.84
C LYS A 85 -1.26 -9.73 -21.00
N VAL A 86 -0.97 -10.18 -22.22
CA VAL A 86 -0.61 -11.58 -22.51
C VAL A 86 0.63 -12.04 -21.74
N LEU A 87 1.71 -11.25 -21.75
CA LEU A 87 2.91 -11.62 -21.02
C LEU A 87 2.72 -11.48 -19.50
N SER A 88 1.94 -10.50 -19.06
CA SER A 88 1.68 -10.25 -17.64
C SER A 88 0.83 -11.32 -16.97
N GLU A 89 0.12 -12.19 -17.70
CA GLU A 89 -0.56 -13.35 -17.15
C GLU A 89 0.41 -14.33 -16.49
N ARG A 90 1.67 -14.36 -16.97
CA ARG A 90 2.74 -15.17 -16.39
C ARG A 90 3.45 -14.52 -15.20
N PHE A 91 2.95 -13.37 -14.76
CA PHE A 91 3.41 -12.66 -13.56
C PHE A 91 2.34 -12.78 -12.47
N HIS A 92 2.57 -13.70 -11.53
CA HIS A 92 1.68 -13.95 -10.40
C HIS A 92 2.10 -13.09 -9.21
N SER A 93 1.22 -12.25 -8.72
CA SER A 93 1.49 -11.36 -7.59
C SER A 93 0.54 -11.63 -6.43
N PHE A 94 1.10 -11.90 -5.25
CA PHE A 94 0.36 -12.24 -4.03
C PHE A 94 0.93 -11.49 -2.83
N THR A 95 0.09 -11.33 -1.79
CA THR A 95 0.66 -11.13 -0.46
C THR A 95 1.22 -12.46 0.05
N ILE A 96 2.17 -12.39 0.98
CA ILE A 96 2.73 -13.60 1.59
C ILE A 96 1.64 -14.42 2.31
N GLU A 97 0.68 -13.72 2.94
CA GLU A 97 -0.46 -14.32 3.60
C GLU A 97 -1.39 -15.03 2.60
N ALA A 98 -1.71 -14.40 1.47
CA ALA A 98 -2.53 -15.00 0.43
C ALA A 98 -1.85 -16.24 -0.19
N PHE A 99 -0.54 -16.16 -0.41
CA PHE A 99 0.22 -17.28 -0.96
C PHE A 99 0.28 -18.46 0.03
N THR A 100 0.57 -18.22 1.31
CA THR A 100 0.57 -19.27 2.35
C THR A 100 -0.82 -19.85 2.57
N LYS A 101 -1.88 -19.00 2.58
CA LYS A 101 -3.27 -19.46 2.67
C LYS A 101 -3.63 -20.37 1.52
N SER A 102 -3.27 -20.02 0.29
CA SER A 102 -3.55 -20.85 -0.88
C SER A 102 -2.93 -22.25 -0.82
N ILE A 103 -1.78 -22.38 -0.15
CA ILE A 103 -1.13 -23.68 0.09
C ILE A 103 -1.88 -24.44 1.16
N VAL A 104 -2.23 -23.80 2.29
CA VAL A 104 -2.96 -24.46 3.37
C VAL A 104 -4.33 -24.95 2.89
N ASP A 105 -5.12 -24.09 2.26
CA ASP A 105 -6.47 -24.42 1.80
C ASP A 105 -6.50 -25.58 0.80
N ARG A 106 -5.50 -25.67 -0.08
CA ARG A 106 -5.44 -26.72 -1.11
C ARG A 106 -4.81 -28.02 -0.66
N PHE A 107 -3.87 -27.96 0.30
CA PHE A 107 -3.00 -29.08 0.61
C PHE A 107 -2.99 -29.49 2.09
N MET A 108 -3.90 -28.95 2.93
CA MET A 108 -3.98 -29.33 4.35
C MET A 108 -4.26 -30.82 4.56
N TYR A 109 -4.81 -31.53 3.55
CA TYR A 109 -5.02 -32.97 3.60
C TYR A 109 -3.71 -33.78 3.73
N VAL A 110 -2.55 -33.18 3.43
CA VAL A 110 -1.22 -33.78 3.62
C VAL A 110 -0.88 -33.94 5.12
N LEU A 111 -1.51 -33.14 5.97
CA LEU A 111 -1.31 -33.16 7.42
C LEU A 111 -2.13 -34.29 8.07
N HIS A 112 -1.70 -34.72 9.26
CA HIS A 112 -2.50 -35.63 10.07
C HIS A 112 -3.88 -35.01 10.40
N LYS A 113 -4.94 -35.84 10.50
CA LYS A 113 -6.32 -35.37 10.76
C LYS A 113 -6.47 -34.43 11.96
N HIS A 114 -5.68 -34.65 13.03
CA HIS A 114 -5.73 -33.81 14.22
C HIS A 114 -5.09 -32.40 14.03
N GLU A 115 -4.31 -32.23 12.97
CA GLU A 115 -3.63 -30.97 12.60
C GLU A 115 -4.36 -30.23 11.49
N GLN A 116 -5.36 -30.86 10.88
CA GLN A 116 -6.16 -30.22 9.85
C GLN A 116 -7.12 -29.20 10.48
N LEU A 117 -7.30 -28.09 9.78
CA LEU A 117 -8.20 -27.01 10.19
C LEU A 117 -9.65 -27.43 9.97
N SER A 118 -10.55 -26.84 10.72
CA SER A 118 -11.99 -26.94 10.48
C SER A 118 -12.38 -26.22 9.20
N ASP A 119 -13.45 -26.67 8.55
CA ASP A 119 -14.04 -25.91 7.47
C ASP A 119 -14.54 -24.57 7.98
N GLY A 120 -14.25 -23.49 7.24
CA GLY A 120 -14.63 -22.14 7.63
C GLY A 120 -13.72 -21.50 8.71
N TYR A 121 -12.49 -21.98 8.90
CA TYR A 121 -11.57 -21.37 9.86
C TYR A 121 -11.32 -19.87 9.58
N GLU A 122 -11.12 -19.10 10.65
CA GLU A 122 -10.91 -17.65 10.60
C GLU A 122 -9.45 -17.28 10.86
N LEU A 123 -9.00 -16.16 10.26
CA LEU A 123 -7.72 -15.55 10.58
C LEU A 123 -7.89 -14.43 11.60
N VAL A 124 -7.13 -14.51 12.70
CA VAL A 124 -7.18 -13.56 13.82
C VAL A 124 -5.83 -12.87 14.01
N TYR A 125 -5.85 -11.66 14.54
CA TYR A 125 -4.61 -10.91 14.80
C TYR A 125 -3.94 -11.30 16.12
N ASN A 126 -4.70 -11.67 17.15
CA ASN A 126 -4.18 -11.99 18.47
C ASN A 126 -4.05 -13.49 18.68
N VAL A 127 -2.91 -13.90 19.23
CA VAL A 127 -2.68 -15.31 19.63
C VAL A 127 -3.71 -15.77 20.67
N ARG A 128 -4.21 -14.88 21.53
CA ARG A 128 -5.22 -15.19 22.53
C ARG A 128 -6.57 -15.62 21.94
N ASP A 129 -6.86 -15.17 20.74
CA ASP A 129 -8.11 -15.47 20.03
C ASP A 129 -7.99 -16.74 19.18
N SER A 130 -6.77 -17.31 19.08
CA SER A 130 -6.50 -18.53 18.31
C SER A 130 -6.79 -19.78 19.15
N ASN A 131 -7.43 -20.77 18.51
CA ASN A 131 -7.61 -22.12 19.06
C ASN A 131 -6.94 -23.21 18.21
N PHE A 132 -6.13 -22.81 17.20
CA PHE A 132 -5.38 -23.68 16.28
C PHE A 132 -6.25 -24.58 15.38
N LYS A 133 -7.55 -24.53 15.46
CA LYS A 133 -8.44 -25.36 14.68
C LYS A 133 -9.44 -24.55 13.87
N ASP A 134 -10.12 -23.63 14.53
CA ASP A 134 -11.13 -22.77 13.91
C ASP A 134 -10.62 -21.33 13.71
N LYS A 135 -9.61 -20.94 14.51
CA LYS A 135 -9.03 -19.58 14.49
C LYS A 135 -7.50 -19.64 14.54
N LEU A 136 -6.85 -19.09 13.51
CA LEU A 136 -5.39 -19.01 13.41
C LEU A 136 -4.90 -17.58 13.29
N THR A 137 -3.68 -17.35 13.81
CA THR A 137 -2.96 -16.13 13.44
C THR A 137 -2.27 -16.28 12.07
N PHE A 138 -1.89 -15.16 11.47
CA PHE A 138 -1.13 -15.16 10.21
C PHE A 138 0.23 -15.88 10.33
N ASP A 139 0.87 -15.80 11.50
CA ASP A 139 2.12 -16.52 11.77
C ASP A 139 1.89 -18.04 11.84
N GLN A 140 0.81 -18.47 12.50
CA GLN A 140 0.43 -19.88 12.57
C GLN A 140 0.08 -20.44 11.18
N LEU A 141 -0.61 -19.65 10.35
CA LEU A 141 -0.88 -20.02 8.96
C LEU A 141 0.42 -20.24 8.17
N THR A 142 1.39 -19.32 8.31
CA THR A 142 2.70 -19.43 7.65
C THR A 142 3.48 -20.67 8.13
N ILE A 143 3.46 -20.95 9.42
CA ILE A 143 4.08 -22.15 10.00
C ILE A 143 3.42 -23.43 9.46
N LEU A 144 2.09 -23.43 9.33
CA LEU A 144 1.35 -24.56 8.80
C LEU A 144 1.66 -24.79 7.32
N ALA A 145 1.72 -23.72 6.51
CA ALA A 145 2.13 -23.78 5.11
C ALA A 145 3.55 -24.34 4.96
N LEU A 146 4.49 -23.91 5.81
CA LEU A 146 5.86 -24.44 5.85
C LEU A 146 5.87 -25.94 6.16
N LYS A 147 5.05 -26.37 7.10
CA LYS A 147 4.91 -27.79 7.48
C LYS A 147 4.36 -28.63 6.32
N ILE A 148 3.31 -28.17 5.64
CA ILE A 148 2.74 -28.82 4.46
C ILE A 148 3.79 -29.01 3.36
N VAL A 149 4.55 -27.97 3.04
CA VAL A 149 5.60 -28.03 2.01
C VAL A 149 6.71 -29.02 2.40
N HIS A 150 7.07 -29.12 3.68
CA HIS A 150 8.05 -30.11 4.16
C HIS A 150 7.55 -31.55 4.07
N PHE A 151 6.27 -31.79 4.35
CA PHE A 151 5.68 -33.12 4.28
C PHE A 151 5.32 -33.55 2.84
N SER A 152 5.34 -32.63 1.88
CA SER A 152 5.04 -32.93 0.47
C SER A 152 6.18 -32.49 -0.45
N PRO A 153 7.23 -33.33 -0.67
CA PRO A 153 8.30 -33.03 -1.61
C PRO A 153 7.80 -32.78 -3.04
N ASP A 154 6.70 -33.43 -3.44
CA ASP A 154 6.08 -33.23 -4.76
C ASP A 154 5.48 -31.83 -4.89
N LEU A 155 4.81 -31.34 -3.84
CA LEU A 155 4.32 -29.97 -3.80
C LEU A 155 5.46 -28.96 -3.90
N MET A 156 6.53 -29.17 -3.11
CA MET A 156 7.72 -28.32 -3.19
C MET A 156 8.32 -28.30 -4.59
N SER A 157 8.44 -29.48 -5.21
CA SER A 157 8.97 -29.61 -6.57
C SER A 157 8.05 -28.92 -7.60
N THR A 158 6.74 -29.04 -7.43
CA THR A 158 5.74 -28.37 -8.28
C THR A 158 5.83 -26.85 -8.16
N ILE A 159 5.95 -26.29 -6.96
CA ILE A 159 6.10 -24.85 -6.76
C ILE A 159 7.38 -24.36 -7.46
N ARG A 160 8.49 -25.06 -7.31
CA ARG A 160 9.77 -24.73 -7.97
C ARG A 160 9.70 -24.85 -9.47
N ALA A 161 8.99 -25.85 -9.99
CA ALA A 161 8.76 -26.05 -11.44
C ALA A 161 7.80 -25.00 -12.01
N THR A 162 6.91 -24.43 -11.21
CA THR A 162 6.02 -23.35 -11.64
C THR A 162 6.72 -22.00 -11.67
N TYR A 163 7.53 -21.72 -10.65
CA TYR A 163 8.11 -20.39 -10.44
C TYR A 163 9.64 -20.40 -10.59
N LYS A 164 10.11 -19.93 -11.74
CA LYS A 164 11.54 -19.83 -12.02
C LYS A 164 12.16 -18.54 -11.45
N TYR A 165 11.39 -17.48 -11.39
CA TYR A 165 11.79 -16.18 -10.86
C TYR A 165 10.89 -15.77 -9.72
N ILE A 166 11.49 -15.32 -8.62
CA ILE A 166 10.78 -14.88 -7.43
C ILE A 166 11.19 -13.45 -7.10
N PHE A 167 10.23 -12.56 -6.96
CA PHE A 167 10.43 -11.20 -6.52
C PHE A 167 9.80 -11.02 -5.13
N ILE A 168 10.51 -10.38 -4.23
CA ILE A 168 9.99 -10.03 -2.90
C ILE A 168 10.12 -8.53 -2.73
N ASP A 169 8.99 -7.85 -2.74
CA ASP A 169 8.91 -6.41 -2.51
C ASP A 169 8.73 -6.10 -1.02
N GLU A 170 9.22 -4.94 -0.58
CA GLU A 170 9.21 -4.50 0.82
C GLU A 170 9.82 -5.56 1.77
N PHE A 171 10.94 -6.15 1.35
CA PHE A 171 11.58 -7.29 2.03
C PHE A 171 11.89 -7.03 3.52
N GLN A 172 12.16 -5.79 3.93
CA GLN A 172 12.38 -5.39 5.32
C GLN A 172 11.18 -5.63 6.24
N ASP A 173 9.99 -5.87 5.69
CA ASP A 173 8.77 -6.09 6.48
C ASP A 173 8.47 -7.58 6.73
N LEU A 174 9.17 -8.52 6.09
CA LEU A 174 8.99 -9.94 6.35
C LEU A 174 9.42 -10.30 7.77
N ASN A 175 8.64 -11.17 8.40
CA ASN A 175 9.03 -11.74 9.68
C ASN A 175 9.83 -13.05 9.52
N GLY A 176 10.33 -13.58 10.64
CA GLY A 176 11.17 -14.79 10.63
C GLY A 176 10.48 -16.03 10.07
N HIS A 177 9.17 -16.22 10.32
CA HIS A 177 8.40 -17.35 9.80
C HIS A 177 8.21 -17.25 8.29
N GLN A 178 7.89 -16.06 7.80
CA GLN A 178 7.72 -15.77 6.38
C GLN A 178 9.04 -15.95 5.61
N TYR A 179 10.15 -15.46 6.17
CA TYR A 179 11.47 -15.67 5.59
C TYR A 179 11.85 -17.14 5.52
N ASN A 180 11.63 -17.90 6.62
CA ASN A 180 11.92 -19.34 6.67
C ASN A 180 11.07 -20.13 5.65
N PHE A 181 9.83 -19.73 5.43
CA PHE A 181 8.97 -20.33 4.41
C PHE A 181 9.55 -20.11 3.00
N VAL A 182 9.91 -18.88 2.63
CA VAL A 182 10.55 -18.59 1.34
C VAL A 182 11.87 -19.34 1.19
N LYS A 183 12.69 -19.32 2.23
CA LYS A 183 13.99 -20.02 2.26
C LYS A 183 13.83 -21.52 2.05
N ALA A 184 12.89 -22.18 2.71
CA ALA A 184 12.65 -23.62 2.59
C ALA A 184 12.30 -24.02 1.16
N ILE A 185 11.52 -23.19 0.45
CA ILE A 185 11.11 -23.50 -0.91
C ILE A 185 12.23 -23.19 -1.91
N PHE A 186 12.81 -21.99 -1.86
CA PHE A 186 13.61 -21.47 -2.97
C PHE A 186 15.13 -21.45 -2.74
N CYS A 187 15.60 -21.55 -1.49
CA CYS A 187 17.02 -21.64 -1.21
C CYS A 187 17.61 -22.95 -1.80
N LYS A 188 18.75 -22.85 -2.48
CA LYS A 188 19.39 -23.97 -3.18
C LYS A 188 18.52 -24.63 -4.27
N SER A 189 17.53 -23.93 -4.79
CA SER A 189 16.78 -24.32 -5.99
C SER A 189 17.41 -23.69 -7.23
N GLN A 190 16.87 -24.00 -8.41
CA GLN A 190 17.23 -23.34 -9.66
C GLN A 190 16.48 -22.00 -9.88
N SER A 191 15.63 -21.62 -8.95
CA SER A 191 14.90 -20.37 -9.01
C SER A 191 15.81 -19.19 -8.70
N VAL A 192 15.63 -18.09 -9.42
CA VAL A 192 16.36 -16.83 -9.21
C VAL A 192 15.51 -15.92 -8.32
N VAL A 193 16.05 -15.53 -7.18
CA VAL A 193 15.34 -14.71 -6.20
C VAL A 193 15.90 -13.29 -6.18
N THR A 194 15.01 -12.32 -6.35
CA THR A 194 15.32 -10.88 -6.23
C THR A 194 14.51 -10.32 -5.05
N VAL A 195 15.19 -9.76 -4.06
CA VAL A 195 14.53 -9.04 -2.97
C VAL A 195 14.80 -7.56 -3.09
N VAL A 196 13.81 -6.73 -2.79
CA VAL A 196 13.96 -5.27 -2.79
C VAL A 196 13.33 -4.67 -1.54
N GLY A 197 13.94 -3.63 -1.00
CA GLY A 197 13.40 -2.94 0.16
C GLY A 197 14.25 -1.77 0.63
N ASP A 198 13.82 -1.20 1.76
CA ASP A 198 14.46 -0.08 2.43
C ASP A 198 14.46 -0.32 3.94
N THR A 199 15.62 -0.61 4.50
CA THR A 199 15.77 -0.87 5.95
C THR A 199 15.40 0.34 6.81
N LYS A 200 15.52 1.57 6.27
CA LYS A 200 15.11 2.82 6.95
C LYS A 200 13.58 2.91 7.09
N GLN A 201 12.81 2.23 6.21
CA GLN A 201 11.35 2.16 6.23
C GLN A 201 10.80 0.89 6.90
N ALA A 202 11.57 0.23 7.77
CA ALA A 202 11.15 -0.97 8.50
C ALA A 202 10.20 -0.60 9.66
N ILE A 203 8.95 -0.25 9.36
CA ILE A 203 7.95 0.16 10.38
C ILE A 203 7.16 -1.01 10.98
N MET A 204 7.38 -2.23 10.49
CA MET A 204 6.70 -3.44 10.97
C MET A 204 7.51 -4.22 12.02
N LYS A 205 8.44 -3.55 12.72
CA LYS A 205 9.24 -4.16 13.80
C LYS A 205 8.37 -4.67 14.96
N PHE A 206 7.23 -3.99 15.22
CA PHE A 206 6.23 -4.45 16.18
C PHE A 206 5.58 -5.79 15.78
N ALA A 207 5.52 -6.11 14.49
CA ALA A 207 5.02 -7.37 13.94
C ALA A 207 6.17 -8.39 13.69
N ASN A 208 7.23 -8.33 14.48
CA ASN A 208 8.39 -9.22 14.43
C ASN A 208 9.12 -9.27 13.08
N ALA A 209 9.20 -8.13 12.36
CA ALA A 209 10.01 -8.03 11.15
C ALA A 209 11.44 -8.56 11.42
N LEU A 210 11.99 -9.29 10.45
CA LEU A 210 13.25 -10.03 10.62
C LEU A 210 14.44 -9.07 10.79
N PRO A 211 15.12 -9.06 11.94
CA PRO A 211 16.36 -8.33 12.09
C PRO A 211 17.40 -8.84 11.09
N ASP A 212 18.16 -7.92 10.49
CA ASP A 212 19.23 -8.24 9.54
C ASP A 212 18.79 -9.12 8.35
N GLY A 213 17.53 -8.97 7.92
CA GLY A 213 16.93 -9.79 6.87
C GLY A 213 17.75 -9.82 5.58
N PHE A 214 18.26 -8.66 5.14
CA PHE A 214 19.10 -8.55 3.95
C PHE A 214 20.41 -9.35 4.09
N ILE A 215 21.13 -9.20 5.19
CA ILE A 215 22.38 -9.92 5.47
C ILE A 215 22.13 -11.45 5.49
N LYS A 216 21.01 -11.88 6.10
CA LYS A 216 20.63 -13.30 6.12
C LYS A 216 20.32 -13.81 4.72
N PHE A 217 19.61 -13.03 3.91
CA PHE A 217 19.28 -13.38 2.53
C PHE A 217 20.54 -13.48 1.67
N GLU A 218 21.43 -12.51 1.72
CA GLU A 218 22.70 -12.50 0.99
C GLU A 218 23.52 -13.75 1.30
N ARG A 219 23.64 -14.11 2.56
CA ARG A 219 24.35 -15.32 2.98
C ARG A 219 23.65 -16.61 2.51
N ASP A 220 22.35 -16.73 2.74
CA ASP A 220 21.61 -17.98 2.52
C ASP A 220 21.39 -18.26 1.04
N PHE A 221 21.17 -17.24 0.22
CA PHE A 221 20.95 -17.33 -1.24
C PHE A 221 22.19 -17.02 -2.06
N GLN A 222 23.34 -16.71 -1.43
CA GLN A 222 24.55 -16.23 -2.10
C GLN A 222 24.26 -15.05 -3.04
N ALA A 223 23.43 -14.13 -2.54
CA ALA A 223 22.95 -12.99 -3.32
C ALA A 223 23.92 -11.80 -3.24
N GLU A 224 24.06 -11.07 -4.34
CA GLU A 224 24.84 -9.84 -4.39
C GLU A 224 23.99 -8.64 -3.96
N LEU A 225 24.53 -7.78 -3.08
CA LEU A 225 23.90 -6.51 -2.71
C LEU A 225 24.05 -5.48 -3.84
N LYS A 226 22.93 -4.91 -4.25
CA LYS A 226 22.84 -3.77 -5.15
C LYS A 226 22.20 -2.58 -4.45
N VAL A 227 22.75 -1.38 -4.58
CA VAL A 227 22.24 -0.18 -3.95
C VAL A 227 21.83 0.84 -5.00
N ILE A 228 20.60 1.39 -4.86
CA ILE A 228 20.04 2.42 -5.73
C ILE A 228 19.94 3.72 -4.94
N HIS A 229 20.59 4.77 -5.44
CA HIS A 229 20.65 6.08 -4.78
C HIS A 229 19.72 7.13 -5.41
N THR A 230 19.19 6.88 -6.61
CA THR A 230 18.32 7.80 -7.32
C THR A 230 16.97 7.95 -6.59
N ASN A 231 16.43 9.16 -6.57
CA ASN A 231 15.07 9.42 -6.09
C ASN A 231 14.34 10.23 -7.17
N PHE A 232 13.22 9.71 -7.65
CA PHE A 232 12.40 10.30 -8.70
C PHE A 232 11.12 10.95 -8.14
N ARG A 233 10.91 10.90 -6.82
CA ARG A 233 9.67 11.34 -6.16
C ARG A 233 9.74 12.77 -5.68
N SER A 234 10.70 13.05 -4.81
CA SER A 234 10.74 14.29 -4.04
C SER A 234 11.50 15.38 -4.77
N SER A 235 11.10 16.65 -4.55
CA SER A 235 11.89 17.80 -4.98
C SER A 235 13.33 17.70 -4.46
N PRO A 236 14.32 18.27 -5.15
CA PRO A 236 15.73 18.19 -4.73
C PRO A 236 15.96 18.63 -3.28
N GLU A 237 15.24 19.67 -2.84
CA GLU A 237 15.32 20.21 -1.49
C GLU A 237 14.81 19.22 -0.45
N LEU A 238 13.60 18.70 -0.68
CA LEU A 238 12.96 17.77 0.23
C LEU A 238 13.71 16.42 0.25
N LYS A 239 14.17 15.95 -0.92
CA LYS A 239 15.04 14.78 -1.01
C LYS A 239 16.26 14.93 -0.11
N ARG A 240 16.96 16.06 -0.21
CA ARG A 240 18.17 16.32 0.59
C ARG A 240 17.88 16.36 2.09
N PHE A 241 16.76 17.00 2.48
CA PHE A 241 16.32 17.02 3.88
C PHE A 241 16.11 15.58 4.39
N ILE A 242 15.37 14.76 3.65
CA ILE A 242 15.08 13.36 4.00
C ILE A 242 16.35 12.51 4.04
N ASP A 243 17.26 12.68 3.09
CA ASP A 243 18.54 11.96 3.05
C ASP A 243 19.44 12.31 4.24
N ASN A 244 19.50 13.58 4.63
CA ASN A 244 20.23 14.03 5.81
C ASN A 244 19.68 13.41 7.10
N ILE A 245 18.36 13.42 7.28
CA ILE A 245 17.69 12.75 8.41
C ILE A 245 18.00 11.26 8.41
N GLY A 246 17.89 10.61 7.25
CA GLY A 246 18.19 9.20 7.11
C GLY A 246 19.65 8.84 7.45
N ASN A 247 20.60 9.70 7.09
CA ASN A 247 22.02 9.48 7.39
C ASN A 247 22.35 9.75 8.85
N GLU A 248 21.69 10.72 9.51
CA GLU A 248 21.84 10.96 10.94
C GLU A 248 21.29 9.82 11.79
N TRP A 249 20.12 9.31 11.43
CA TRP A 249 19.47 8.25 12.21
C TRP A 249 20.08 6.87 11.96
N TRP A 250 20.63 6.64 10.75
CA TRP A 250 21.25 5.35 10.39
C TRP A 250 22.57 5.56 9.63
N PRO A 251 23.65 5.98 10.34
CA PRO A 251 24.93 6.31 9.71
C PRO A 251 25.59 5.13 8.99
N MET A 252 25.27 3.89 9.36
CA MET A 252 25.78 2.69 8.69
C MET A 252 25.15 2.46 7.29
N LEU A 253 24.06 3.16 6.97
CA LEU A 253 23.32 3.07 5.72
C LEU A 253 23.44 4.34 4.88
N ASN A 254 24.59 5.01 4.97
CA ASN A 254 24.82 6.29 4.32
C ASN A 254 24.54 6.26 2.82
N VAL A 255 23.74 7.21 2.37
CA VAL A 255 23.55 7.55 0.97
C VAL A 255 24.52 8.71 0.65
N ASN A 256 25.27 8.60 -0.45
CA ASN A 256 26.09 9.71 -0.92
C ASN A 256 25.17 10.88 -1.30
N ILE A 257 25.26 11.97 -0.53
CA ILE A 257 24.53 13.21 -0.78
C ILE A 257 25.37 14.00 -1.79
N GLU A 258 24.78 14.36 -2.93
CA GLU A 258 25.44 15.27 -3.89
C GLU A 258 25.76 16.60 -3.21
N ALA A 259 27.04 16.95 -3.18
CA ALA A 259 27.59 18.01 -2.32
C ALA A 259 27.24 19.45 -2.74
N ASN A 260 26.54 19.67 -3.86
CA ASN A 260 26.51 20.96 -4.55
C ASN A 260 25.23 21.79 -4.45
N ILE A 261 24.40 21.62 -3.41
CA ILE A 261 23.23 22.49 -3.24
C ILE A 261 23.48 23.49 -2.09
N ASP A 262 23.37 24.78 -2.40
CA ASP A 262 23.49 25.87 -1.44
C ASP A 262 22.25 25.94 -0.53
N TYR A 263 22.40 25.58 0.74
CA TYR A 263 21.32 25.58 1.74
C TYR A 263 20.64 26.93 1.91
N ALA A 264 21.33 28.02 1.63
CA ALA A 264 20.79 29.38 1.77
C ALA A 264 19.76 29.73 0.68
N LYS A 265 19.73 28.97 -0.43
CA LYS A 265 18.82 29.19 -1.57
C LYS A 265 17.63 28.25 -1.58
N LEU A 266 17.51 27.35 -0.60
CA LEU A 266 16.36 26.44 -0.53
C LEU A 266 15.11 27.21 -0.15
N ASN A 267 14.01 26.93 -0.84
CA ASN A 267 12.71 27.50 -0.49
C ASN A 267 12.22 26.82 0.82
N LYS A 268 12.45 27.52 1.95
CA LYS A 268 12.12 27.03 3.30
C LYS A 268 10.62 26.92 3.55
N ASP A 269 9.78 27.43 2.62
CA ASP A 269 8.33 27.35 2.72
C ASP A 269 7.79 25.96 2.36
N ASN A 270 8.64 25.10 1.79
CA ASN A 270 8.24 23.77 1.37
C ASN A 270 8.26 22.72 2.49
N TYR A 271 8.94 22.98 3.61
CA TYR A 271 8.90 22.11 4.79
C TYR A 271 9.02 22.92 6.09
N SER A 272 8.07 22.69 7.00
CA SER A 272 7.95 23.48 8.23
C SER A 272 7.44 22.61 9.37
N LEU A 273 7.77 22.99 10.62
CA LEU A 273 7.23 22.42 11.84
C LEU A 273 6.52 23.52 12.63
N PHE A 274 5.22 23.32 12.87
CA PHE A 274 4.39 24.26 13.61
C PHE A 274 3.98 23.69 14.97
N GLY A 275 4.12 24.50 16.00
CA GLY A 275 3.56 24.25 17.32
C GLY A 275 2.35 25.12 17.57
N PHE A 276 1.23 24.53 17.96
CA PHE A 276 -0.04 25.19 18.26
C PHE A 276 -0.35 25.12 19.76
N ASP A 277 -1.22 26.00 20.25
CA ASP A 277 -1.62 26.01 21.65
C ASP A 277 -2.59 24.86 21.97
N ASP A 278 -3.47 24.55 21.05
CA ASP A 278 -4.44 23.47 21.16
C ASP A 278 -4.80 22.83 19.80
N GLU A 279 -5.57 21.74 19.85
CA GLU A 279 -5.95 20.96 18.67
C GLU A 279 -7.00 21.66 17.78
N GLU A 280 -7.82 22.57 18.32
CA GLU A 280 -8.81 23.31 17.54
C GLU A 280 -8.12 24.36 16.69
N HIS A 281 -7.17 25.09 17.30
CA HIS A 281 -6.34 26.04 16.59
C HIS A 281 -5.48 25.35 15.52
N GLU A 282 -4.86 24.20 15.86
CA GLU A 282 -4.13 23.36 14.91
C GLU A 282 -4.99 23.00 13.70
N ALA A 283 -6.19 22.42 13.93
CA ALA A 283 -7.09 22.00 12.87
C ALA A 283 -7.50 23.16 11.95
N LYS A 284 -7.86 24.30 12.53
CA LYS A 284 -8.24 25.51 11.79
C LYS A 284 -7.11 26.01 10.89
N GLN A 285 -5.90 26.16 11.44
CA GLN A 285 -4.77 26.71 10.69
C GLN A 285 -4.28 25.74 9.59
N LEU A 286 -4.27 24.44 9.88
CA LEU A 286 -3.90 23.43 8.89
C LEU A 286 -4.92 23.35 7.75
N SER A 287 -6.22 23.45 8.06
CA SER A 287 -7.28 23.45 7.04
C SER A 287 -7.20 24.68 6.14
N LEU A 288 -6.88 25.86 6.69
CA LEU A 288 -6.61 27.06 5.89
C LEU A 288 -5.37 26.88 4.99
N LYS A 289 -4.32 26.22 5.50
CA LYS A 289 -3.13 25.92 4.71
C LYS A 289 -3.42 24.94 3.57
N ILE A 290 -4.19 23.90 3.85
CA ILE A 290 -4.67 22.96 2.81
C ILE A 290 -5.48 23.70 1.75
N LYS A 291 -6.41 24.58 2.16
CA LYS A 291 -7.21 25.38 1.24
C LYS A 291 -6.32 26.29 0.37
N GLN A 292 -5.29 26.87 0.95
CA GLN A 292 -4.31 27.64 0.21
C GLN A 292 -3.56 26.79 -0.85
N TRP A 293 -3.12 25.59 -0.50
CA TRP A 293 -2.46 24.69 -1.45
C TRP A 293 -3.36 24.33 -2.62
N ILE A 294 -4.66 24.15 -2.37
CA ILE A 294 -5.65 23.90 -3.41
C ILE A 294 -5.85 25.13 -4.29
N ASP A 295 -6.13 26.29 -3.69
CA ASP A 295 -6.57 27.48 -4.43
C ASP A 295 -5.42 28.23 -5.10
N LYS A 296 -4.24 28.33 -4.46
CA LYS A 296 -3.10 29.11 -4.96
C LYS A 296 -2.05 28.26 -5.66
N ASP A 297 -1.75 27.08 -5.09
CA ASP A 297 -0.72 26.20 -5.64
C ASP A 297 -1.27 25.18 -6.63
N ASN A 298 -2.58 25.17 -6.86
CA ASN A 298 -3.31 24.26 -7.76
C ASN A 298 -3.03 22.77 -7.47
N ILE A 299 -2.84 22.41 -6.18
CA ILE A 299 -2.67 21.02 -5.77
C ILE A 299 -4.07 20.41 -5.67
N ARG A 300 -4.29 19.28 -6.34
CA ARG A 300 -5.57 18.58 -6.27
C ARG A 300 -5.78 18.01 -4.84
N PRO A 301 -7.02 18.05 -4.30
CA PRO A 301 -7.29 17.57 -2.95
C PRO A 301 -6.76 16.15 -2.69
N GLU A 302 -6.93 15.23 -3.63
CA GLU A 302 -6.46 13.85 -3.54
C GLU A 302 -4.93 13.68 -3.55
N GLU A 303 -4.19 14.73 -3.88
CA GLU A 303 -2.72 14.78 -3.80
C GLU A 303 -2.22 15.36 -2.47
N ILE A 304 -3.13 15.67 -1.55
CA ILE A 304 -2.82 16.14 -0.20
C ILE A 304 -3.15 15.05 0.80
N ALA A 305 -2.18 14.70 1.66
CA ALA A 305 -2.38 13.74 2.72
C ALA A 305 -2.14 14.33 4.12
N VAL A 306 -3.04 14.01 5.05
CA VAL A 306 -2.85 14.23 6.49
C VAL A 306 -2.55 12.87 7.13
N LEU A 307 -1.35 12.74 7.66
CA LEU A 307 -0.83 11.51 8.23
C LEU A 307 -0.74 11.62 9.76
N PHE A 308 -1.19 10.60 10.46
CA PHE A 308 -1.11 10.53 11.91
C PHE A 308 -0.57 9.19 12.39
N ARG A 309 0.03 9.17 13.58
CA ARG A 309 0.59 7.94 14.15
C ARG A 309 -0.48 6.94 14.52
N VAL A 310 -1.56 7.42 15.16
CA VAL A 310 -2.72 6.66 15.61
C VAL A 310 -3.96 7.53 15.45
N ASN A 311 -5.11 6.95 15.14
CA ASN A 311 -6.38 7.66 15.04
C ASN A 311 -7.50 6.87 15.73
N SER A 312 -7.33 6.57 17.00
CA SER A 312 -8.38 5.91 17.79
C SER A 312 -9.65 6.77 17.82
N ASN A 313 -10.80 6.18 17.48
CA ASN A 313 -12.09 6.85 17.44
C ASN A 313 -12.11 8.13 16.58
N ASN A 314 -11.35 8.18 15.49
CA ASN A 314 -11.25 9.32 14.58
C ASN A 314 -10.79 10.64 15.25
N TYR A 315 -10.15 10.55 16.40
CA TYR A 315 -9.81 11.67 17.24
C TYR A 315 -8.96 12.74 16.53
N TYR A 316 -7.88 12.32 15.83
CA TYR A 316 -7.01 13.25 15.11
C TYR A 316 -7.64 13.76 13.80
N SER A 317 -8.43 12.95 13.12
CA SER A 317 -9.02 13.31 11.82
C SER A 317 -10.26 14.19 11.93
N GLN A 318 -11.05 14.03 12.99
CA GLN A 318 -12.38 14.65 13.07
C GLN A 318 -12.34 16.18 13.04
N ASN A 319 -11.46 16.81 13.82
CA ASN A 319 -11.37 18.26 13.89
C ASN A 319 -10.95 18.86 12.55
N ILE A 320 -9.96 18.24 11.88
CA ILE A 320 -9.53 18.68 10.54
C ILE A 320 -10.62 18.46 9.50
N SER A 321 -11.32 17.30 9.53
CA SER A 321 -12.44 17.04 8.62
C SER A 321 -13.52 18.12 8.74
N ASN A 322 -13.91 18.47 9.97
CA ASN A 322 -14.93 19.49 10.22
C ASN A 322 -14.51 20.87 9.69
N GLU A 323 -13.25 21.27 9.95
CA GLU A 323 -12.74 22.56 9.48
C GLU A 323 -12.59 22.60 7.95
N LEU A 324 -12.14 21.50 7.32
CA LEU A 324 -12.09 21.40 5.85
C LEU A 324 -13.48 21.50 5.24
N LEU A 325 -14.47 20.81 5.83
CA LEU A 325 -15.86 20.88 5.37
C LEU A 325 -16.41 22.30 5.46
N ASN A 326 -16.12 23.04 6.54
CA ASN A 326 -16.47 24.46 6.69
C ASN A 326 -15.86 25.34 5.59
N LEU A 327 -14.71 24.94 5.05
CA LEU A 327 -14.03 25.63 3.93
C LEU A 327 -14.46 25.10 2.54
N GLY A 328 -15.45 24.20 2.49
CA GLY A 328 -15.91 23.57 1.24
C GLY A 328 -14.89 22.59 0.63
N VAL A 329 -14.05 21.99 1.45
CA VAL A 329 -13.07 20.96 1.04
C VAL A 329 -13.48 19.63 1.62
N LEU A 330 -13.68 18.63 0.77
CA LEU A 330 -13.99 17.27 1.20
C LEU A 330 -12.71 16.56 1.69
N SER A 331 -12.89 15.65 2.64
CA SER A 331 -11.83 14.80 3.16
C SER A 331 -12.34 13.38 3.41
N VAL A 332 -11.47 12.39 3.25
CA VAL A 332 -11.77 10.98 3.46
C VAL A 332 -10.77 10.36 4.43
N ASN A 333 -11.29 9.61 5.41
CA ASN A 333 -10.46 8.83 6.33
C ASN A 333 -10.33 7.39 5.79
N GLU A 334 -9.18 7.07 5.24
CA GLU A 334 -8.91 5.79 4.58
C GLU A 334 -8.44 4.67 5.53
N SER A 335 -8.61 4.83 6.84
CA SER A 335 -8.01 3.89 7.79
C SER A 335 -8.48 2.43 7.62
N ASN A 336 -9.73 2.19 7.19
CA ASN A 336 -10.26 0.85 6.91
C ASN A 336 -10.57 0.63 5.43
N LEU A 337 -11.08 1.65 4.77
CA LEU A 337 -11.56 1.59 3.39
C LEU A 337 -10.49 1.14 2.38
N GLN A 338 -9.25 1.57 2.56
CA GLN A 338 -8.13 1.22 1.67
C GLN A 338 -7.91 -0.29 1.52
N ASP A 339 -8.07 -1.05 2.61
CA ASP A 339 -7.90 -2.51 2.56
C ASP A 339 -9.00 -3.15 1.72
N TYR A 340 -10.25 -2.69 1.88
CA TYR A 340 -11.39 -3.19 1.10
C TYR A 340 -11.27 -2.85 -0.39
N LEU A 341 -10.92 -1.60 -0.73
CA LEU A 341 -10.76 -1.17 -2.13
C LEU A 341 -9.60 -1.86 -2.86
N SER A 342 -8.61 -2.36 -2.14
CA SER A 342 -7.50 -3.11 -2.73
C SER A 342 -7.84 -4.54 -3.11
N GLU A 343 -8.92 -5.11 -2.52
CA GLU A 343 -9.42 -6.45 -2.82
C GLU A 343 -10.02 -6.55 -4.23
N PRO A 344 -9.94 -7.72 -4.90
CA PRO A 344 -10.65 -7.93 -6.16
C PRO A 344 -12.14 -7.61 -6.08
N LEU A 345 -12.83 -8.05 -5.03
CA LEU A 345 -14.24 -7.74 -4.78
C LEU A 345 -14.45 -6.23 -4.62
N GLY A 346 -13.56 -5.55 -3.90
CA GLY A 346 -13.61 -4.09 -3.74
C GLY A 346 -13.48 -3.35 -5.07
N LYS A 347 -12.59 -3.81 -5.94
CA LYS A 347 -12.43 -3.27 -7.29
C LYS A 347 -13.65 -3.52 -8.17
N ILE A 348 -14.27 -4.70 -8.07
CA ILE A 348 -15.53 -4.99 -8.76
C ILE A 348 -16.61 -4.01 -8.29
N LEU A 349 -16.80 -3.88 -6.99
CA LEU A 349 -17.84 -3.02 -6.41
C LEU A 349 -17.63 -1.54 -6.77
N ILE A 350 -16.42 -1.00 -6.60
CA ILE A 350 -16.18 0.42 -6.91
C ILE A 350 -16.32 0.71 -8.41
N SER A 351 -15.91 -0.23 -9.26
CA SER A 351 -16.11 -0.10 -10.71
C SER A 351 -17.60 -0.14 -11.07
N LEU A 352 -18.36 -1.05 -10.47
CA LEU A 352 -19.80 -1.16 -10.63
C LEU A 352 -20.52 0.11 -10.16
N LEU A 353 -20.23 0.58 -8.96
CA LEU A 353 -20.81 1.81 -8.40
C LEU A 353 -20.47 3.04 -9.25
N THR A 354 -19.25 3.12 -9.77
CA THR A 354 -18.84 4.17 -10.71
C THR A 354 -19.66 4.10 -12.00
N LEU A 355 -19.90 2.91 -12.53
CA LEU A 355 -20.71 2.72 -13.74
C LEU A 355 -22.20 2.95 -13.51
N PHE A 356 -22.73 2.66 -12.32
CA PHE A 356 -24.10 2.99 -11.94
C PHE A 356 -24.34 4.50 -11.86
N THR A 357 -23.36 5.24 -11.35
CA THR A 357 -23.52 6.67 -11.03
C THR A 357 -23.03 7.61 -12.13
N ARG A 358 -22.43 7.10 -13.21
CA ARG A 358 -21.92 7.88 -14.32
C ARG A 358 -22.49 7.43 -15.66
N THR A 359 -22.62 8.35 -16.59
CA THR A 359 -23.06 8.04 -17.97
C THR A 359 -22.06 7.17 -18.70
N ARG A 360 -20.77 7.45 -18.50
CA ARG A 360 -19.65 6.73 -19.14
C ARG A 360 -18.39 6.83 -18.27
N ASN A 361 -17.74 5.70 -18.05
CA ASN A 361 -16.39 5.65 -17.45
C ASN A 361 -15.65 4.44 -18.05
N VAL A 362 -14.65 4.71 -18.89
CA VAL A 362 -13.92 3.67 -19.63
C VAL A 362 -13.05 2.84 -18.68
N ASP A 363 -12.37 3.49 -17.73
CA ASP A 363 -11.45 2.82 -16.80
C ASP A 363 -12.21 1.86 -15.87
N ALA A 364 -13.37 2.28 -15.36
CA ALA A 364 -14.22 1.42 -14.53
C ALA A 364 -14.77 0.24 -15.32
N TRP A 365 -15.16 0.47 -16.58
CA TRP A 365 -15.61 -0.62 -17.45
C TRP A 365 -14.49 -1.61 -17.75
N GLU A 366 -13.30 -1.14 -18.11
CA GLU A 366 -12.15 -2.00 -18.37
C GLU A 366 -11.76 -2.82 -17.15
N CYS A 367 -11.74 -2.20 -15.98
CA CYS A 367 -11.46 -2.88 -14.72
C CYS A 367 -12.48 -3.98 -14.42
N LEU A 368 -13.78 -3.68 -14.53
CA LEU A 368 -14.85 -4.64 -14.28
C LEU A 368 -14.83 -5.79 -15.29
N ARG A 369 -14.68 -5.47 -16.57
CA ARG A 369 -14.56 -6.46 -17.67
C ARG A 369 -13.37 -7.40 -17.44
N ASP A 370 -12.21 -6.85 -17.14
CA ASP A 370 -10.99 -7.65 -16.96
C ASP A 370 -11.09 -8.58 -15.74
N LEU A 371 -11.72 -8.12 -14.66
CA LEU A 371 -11.99 -8.95 -13.48
C LEU A 371 -13.02 -10.04 -13.78
N TYR A 372 -14.06 -9.72 -14.56
CA TYR A 372 -15.05 -10.70 -15.01
C TYR A 372 -14.41 -11.78 -15.88
N LEU A 373 -13.64 -11.39 -16.90
CA LEU A 373 -12.95 -12.32 -17.79
C LEU A 373 -11.92 -13.19 -17.05
N HIS A 374 -11.30 -12.65 -15.99
CA HIS A 374 -10.42 -13.42 -15.11
C HIS A 374 -11.17 -14.56 -14.38
N CYS A 375 -12.45 -14.35 -14.04
CA CYS A 375 -13.29 -15.39 -13.44
C CYS A 375 -13.78 -16.44 -14.44
N TYR A 376 -13.96 -16.08 -15.69
CA TYR A 376 -14.65 -16.90 -16.70
C TYR A 376 -13.81 -17.17 -17.94
N SER A 377 -12.51 -17.36 -17.81
CA SER A 377 -11.62 -17.67 -18.94
C SER A 377 -12.06 -18.98 -19.63
N SER A 378 -12.89 -18.91 -20.68
CA SER A 378 -13.01 -19.93 -21.74
C SER A 378 -14.07 -19.58 -22.80
N ASN A 379 -13.69 -19.70 -24.06
CA ASN A 379 -14.50 -19.70 -25.32
C ASN A 379 -15.13 -18.35 -25.76
N SER A 380 -14.53 -17.76 -26.75
CA SER A 380 -14.79 -16.41 -27.30
C SER A 380 -16.25 -16.08 -27.72
N PHE A 381 -17.11 -17.06 -28.01
CA PHE A 381 -18.49 -16.79 -28.42
C PHE A 381 -19.45 -16.49 -27.27
N ASP A 382 -19.14 -16.96 -26.05
CA ASP A 382 -19.99 -16.75 -24.87
C ASP A 382 -19.59 -15.46 -24.12
N GLU A 383 -18.36 -14.97 -24.32
CA GLU A 383 -17.81 -13.79 -23.64
C GLU A 383 -18.52 -12.50 -24.06
N ASP A 384 -18.65 -12.25 -25.37
CA ASP A 384 -19.30 -11.04 -25.89
C ASP A 384 -20.77 -10.97 -25.50
N TYR A 385 -21.46 -12.09 -25.50
CA TYR A 385 -22.87 -12.17 -25.08
C TYR A 385 -23.01 -11.82 -23.60
N LYS A 386 -22.17 -12.38 -22.73
CA LYS A 386 -22.22 -12.10 -21.29
C LYS A 386 -21.79 -10.69 -20.95
N LEU A 387 -20.79 -10.15 -21.63
CA LEU A 387 -20.40 -8.74 -21.49
C LEU A 387 -21.54 -7.80 -21.92
N SER A 388 -22.32 -8.17 -22.95
CA SER A 388 -23.51 -7.40 -23.34
C SER A 388 -24.60 -7.43 -22.26
N GLN A 389 -24.81 -8.58 -21.58
CA GLN A 389 -25.74 -8.69 -20.46
C GLN A 389 -25.30 -7.83 -19.26
N ILE A 390 -24.00 -7.80 -18.95
CA ILE A 390 -23.45 -6.93 -17.91
C ILE A 390 -23.72 -5.46 -18.23
N LEU A 391 -23.47 -5.04 -19.47
CA LEU A 391 -23.76 -3.66 -19.92
C LEU A 391 -25.26 -3.34 -19.87
N GLU A 392 -26.12 -4.27 -20.25
CA GLU A 392 -27.56 -4.11 -20.15
C GLU A 392 -28.01 -3.96 -18.69
N PHE A 393 -27.52 -4.80 -17.78
CA PHE A 393 -27.79 -4.67 -16.36
C PHE A 393 -27.38 -3.30 -15.81
N ILE A 394 -26.14 -2.87 -16.08
CA ILE A 394 -25.61 -1.58 -15.66
C ILE A 394 -26.47 -0.43 -16.19
N ASN A 395 -26.88 -0.49 -17.47
CA ASN A 395 -27.70 0.56 -18.07
C ASN A 395 -29.11 0.63 -17.46
N ASN A 396 -29.67 -0.48 -17.04
CA ASN A 396 -30.97 -0.54 -16.37
C ASN A 396 -30.91 -0.07 -14.92
N SER A 397 -29.74 -0.14 -14.26
CA SER A 397 -29.48 0.23 -12.89
C SER A 397 -28.81 1.60 -12.72
N LYS A 398 -29.05 2.57 -13.63
CA LYS A 398 -28.42 3.90 -13.57
C LYS A 398 -28.96 4.80 -12.46
N TYR A 399 -28.05 5.47 -11.73
CA TYR A 399 -28.31 6.33 -10.58
C TYR A 399 -27.93 7.82 -10.78
N TYR A 400 -27.57 8.23 -12.00
CA TYR A 400 -27.16 9.61 -12.29
C TYR A 400 -28.34 10.52 -12.70
N ASN A 401 -29.52 9.96 -12.99
CA ASN A 401 -30.71 10.77 -13.32
C ASN A 401 -31.40 11.23 -12.04
N GLU A 402 -31.33 12.52 -11.74
CA GLU A 402 -31.84 13.19 -10.54
C GLU A 402 -33.38 13.12 -10.35
N GLY A 403 -34.11 12.43 -11.18
CA GLY A 403 -35.57 12.32 -11.12
C GLY A 403 -36.11 10.99 -10.60
N ALA A 404 -35.28 10.04 -10.28
CA ALA A 404 -35.70 8.77 -9.68
C ALA A 404 -35.40 8.79 -8.19
N ASP A 405 -36.43 8.54 -7.34
CA ASP A 405 -36.33 8.26 -5.90
C ASP A 405 -35.51 6.96 -5.65
N LYS A 406 -34.26 6.89 -6.14
CA LYS A 406 -33.39 5.75 -5.92
C LYS A 406 -32.65 5.93 -4.61
N THR A 407 -33.03 5.08 -3.65
CA THR A 407 -32.50 5.05 -2.28
C THR A 407 -31.20 4.23 -2.21
N PHE A 408 -30.55 4.25 -1.05
CA PHE A 408 -29.42 3.38 -0.74
C PHE A 408 -29.82 1.90 -0.84
N GLU A 409 -31.03 1.55 -0.40
CA GLU A 409 -31.56 0.18 -0.47
C GLU A 409 -31.65 -0.31 -1.92
N ASN A 410 -32.11 0.51 -2.85
CA ASN A 410 -32.12 0.14 -4.28
C ASN A 410 -30.70 -0.11 -4.82
N LEU A 411 -29.72 0.74 -4.45
CA LEU A 411 -28.34 0.58 -4.87
C LEU A 411 -27.71 -0.69 -4.27
N LEU A 412 -28.03 -0.99 -3.01
CA LEU A 412 -27.63 -2.21 -2.33
C LEU A 412 -28.21 -3.44 -3.04
N ASP A 413 -29.50 -3.45 -3.29
CA ASP A 413 -30.21 -4.56 -3.95
C ASP A 413 -29.66 -4.80 -5.36
N ASP A 414 -29.45 -3.76 -6.16
CA ASP A 414 -28.86 -3.85 -7.48
C ASP A 414 -27.41 -4.38 -7.42
N SER A 415 -26.62 -3.97 -6.42
CA SER A 415 -25.25 -4.46 -6.23
C SER A 415 -25.21 -5.93 -5.83
N VAL A 416 -26.09 -6.36 -4.89
CA VAL A 416 -26.23 -7.77 -4.49
C VAL A 416 -26.67 -8.61 -5.67
N LYS A 417 -27.69 -8.15 -6.41
CA LYS A 417 -28.20 -8.84 -7.60
C LYS A 417 -27.10 -8.99 -8.66
N PHE A 418 -26.35 -7.93 -8.95
CA PHE A 418 -25.23 -7.98 -9.89
C PHE A 418 -24.18 -9.03 -9.48
N MET A 419 -23.81 -9.05 -8.19
CA MET A 419 -22.84 -10.02 -7.68
C MET A 419 -23.35 -11.46 -7.83
N ASN A 420 -24.62 -11.69 -7.54
CA ASN A 420 -25.23 -13.02 -7.67
C ASN A 420 -25.35 -13.46 -9.14
N ASP A 421 -25.75 -12.56 -10.05
CA ASP A 421 -26.00 -12.92 -11.47
C ASP A 421 -24.69 -13.14 -12.25
N PHE A 422 -23.62 -12.40 -11.90
CA PHE A 422 -22.41 -12.37 -12.71
C PHE A 422 -21.15 -12.92 -12.02
N PHE A 423 -21.08 -13.01 -10.70
CA PHE A 423 -19.88 -13.46 -10.00
C PHE A 423 -20.10 -14.65 -9.07
N HIS A 424 -21.29 -14.84 -8.53
CA HIS A 424 -21.71 -15.93 -7.64
C HIS A 424 -20.54 -16.81 -7.10
N GLU A 425 -20.55 -18.12 -7.37
CA GLU A 425 -19.55 -19.08 -6.87
C GLU A 425 -18.15 -18.87 -7.46
N LYS A 426 -18.02 -18.18 -8.59
CA LYS A 426 -16.72 -17.98 -9.27
C LYS A 426 -15.76 -17.12 -8.49
N LEU A 427 -16.24 -16.19 -7.67
CA LEU A 427 -15.38 -15.41 -6.77
C LEU A 427 -14.54 -16.30 -5.86
N ASP A 428 -15.15 -17.30 -5.25
CA ASP A 428 -14.50 -18.20 -4.30
C ASP A 428 -13.60 -19.24 -4.98
N GLU A 429 -13.90 -19.59 -6.24
CA GLU A 429 -13.06 -20.48 -7.05
C GLU A 429 -11.77 -19.79 -7.50
N VAL A 430 -11.85 -18.53 -7.93
CA VAL A 430 -10.73 -17.77 -8.50
C VAL A 430 -9.91 -17.12 -7.40
N TRP A 431 -10.57 -16.49 -6.42
CA TRP A 431 -9.93 -15.83 -5.29
C TRP A 431 -10.16 -16.61 -4.00
N ILE A 432 -9.33 -17.62 -3.79
CA ILE A 432 -9.42 -18.58 -2.69
C ILE A 432 -9.55 -17.93 -1.32
N GLN A 433 -9.00 -16.68 -1.14
CA GLN A 433 -9.13 -15.94 0.12
C GLN A 433 -10.59 -15.66 0.52
N TYR A 434 -11.55 -15.74 -0.41
CA TYR A 434 -12.98 -15.56 -0.13
C TYR A 434 -13.71 -16.85 0.23
N LYS A 435 -13.09 -18.00 -0.05
CA LYS A 435 -13.73 -19.32 0.17
C LYS A 435 -14.02 -19.59 1.64
N GLN A 436 -13.22 -19.01 2.54
CA GLN A 436 -13.34 -19.24 3.98
C GLN A 436 -13.14 -17.94 4.76
N GLY A 437 -13.84 -17.82 5.91
CA GLY A 437 -13.82 -16.63 6.75
C GLY A 437 -14.79 -15.54 6.29
N THR A 438 -14.71 -14.37 6.93
CA THR A 438 -15.65 -13.23 6.74
C THR A 438 -15.16 -12.18 5.73
N LEU A 439 -13.97 -12.36 5.14
CA LEU A 439 -13.33 -11.33 4.29
C LEU A 439 -14.22 -10.85 3.13
N ARG A 440 -14.98 -11.76 2.52
CA ARG A 440 -15.92 -11.44 1.43
C ARG A 440 -17.00 -10.49 1.91
N ASP A 441 -17.66 -10.87 3.00
CA ASP A 441 -18.78 -10.11 3.56
C ASP A 441 -18.28 -8.79 4.17
N ASP A 442 -17.16 -8.80 4.88
CA ASP A 442 -16.52 -7.60 5.44
C ASP A 442 -16.15 -6.60 4.33
N THR A 443 -15.62 -7.07 3.20
CA THR A 443 -15.28 -6.21 2.07
C THR A 443 -16.53 -5.62 1.42
N PHE A 444 -17.56 -6.44 1.20
CA PHE A 444 -18.80 -6.01 0.56
C PHE A 444 -19.52 -4.97 1.40
N HIS A 445 -19.84 -5.33 2.64
CA HIS A 445 -20.56 -4.45 3.55
C HIS A 445 -19.74 -3.24 3.96
N GLY A 446 -18.43 -3.39 4.19
CA GLY A 446 -17.56 -2.28 4.55
C GLY A 446 -17.54 -1.17 3.50
N ILE A 447 -17.51 -1.50 2.20
CA ILE A 447 -17.57 -0.48 1.14
C ILE A 447 -18.95 0.19 1.08
N LEU A 448 -20.03 -0.57 1.24
CA LEU A 448 -21.37 -0.02 1.16
C LEU A 448 -21.73 0.86 2.37
N ASP A 449 -21.25 0.50 3.56
CA ASP A 449 -21.42 1.32 4.76
C ASP A 449 -20.68 2.67 4.62
N GLU A 450 -19.43 2.66 4.14
CA GLU A 450 -18.67 3.88 3.84
C GLU A 450 -19.34 4.71 2.73
N LEU A 451 -19.93 4.08 1.72
CA LEU A 451 -20.70 4.78 0.67
C LEU A 451 -21.93 5.47 1.24
N LYS A 452 -22.64 4.82 2.19
CA LYS A 452 -23.78 5.40 2.87
C LYS A 452 -23.40 6.63 3.68
N GLU A 453 -22.29 6.58 4.41
CA GLU A 453 -21.76 7.75 5.13
C GLU A 453 -21.32 8.85 4.16
N ALA A 454 -20.62 8.50 3.10
CA ALA A 454 -20.20 9.46 2.07
C ALA A 454 -21.38 10.17 1.41
N LYS A 455 -22.53 9.48 1.20
CA LYS A 455 -23.73 10.08 0.62
C LYS A 455 -24.32 11.17 1.50
N ASN A 456 -24.18 11.07 2.83
CA ASN A 456 -24.64 12.14 3.74
C ASN A 456 -23.81 13.43 3.60
N LEU A 457 -22.59 13.32 3.09
CA LEU A 457 -21.67 14.45 2.85
C LEU A 457 -21.69 14.94 1.41
N SER A 458 -22.45 14.29 0.52
CA SER A 458 -22.44 14.51 -0.91
C SER A 458 -23.82 14.86 -1.46
N SER A 459 -23.87 15.69 -2.49
CA SER A 459 -25.12 16.08 -3.15
C SER A 459 -25.68 14.96 -4.06
N SER A 460 -24.81 14.08 -4.56
CA SER A 460 -25.17 13.02 -5.50
C SER A 460 -24.48 11.70 -5.18
N TRP A 461 -24.99 10.58 -5.74
CA TRP A 461 -24.31 9.29 -5.68
C TRP A 461 -22.95 9.31 -6.37
N THR A 462 -22.79 10.09 -7.44
CA THR A 462 -21.52 10.26 -8.15
C THR A 462 -20.45 10.83 -7.21
N GLU A 463 -20.78 11.91 -6.49
CA GLU A 463 -19.87 12.52 -5.53
C GLU A 463 -19.58 11.59 -4.34
N ALA A 464 -20.54 10.80 -3.88
CA ALA A 464 -20.32 9.82 -2.82
C ALA A 464 -19.34 8.72 -3.24
N VAL A 465 -19.47 8.20 -4.47
CA VAL A 465 -18.55 7.21 -5.03
C VAL A 465 -17.16 7.81 -5.24
N ASP A 466 -17.08 9.07 -5.69
CA ASP A 466 -15.80 9.78 -5.81
C ASP A 466 -15.12 9.92 -4.45
N LEU A 467 -15.89 10.31 -3.43
CA LEU A 467 -15.37 10.50 -2.08
C LEU A 467 -14.75 9.22 -1.51
N ILE A 468 -15.45 8.08 -1.57
CA ILE A 468 -14.91 6.81 -1.10
C ILE A 468 -13.75 6.29 -1.96
N SER A 469 -13.68 6.70 -3.23
CA SER A 469 -12.55 6.42 -4.13
C SER A 469 -11.35 7.36 -3.90
N GLY A 470 -11.50 8.34 -3.00
CA GLY A 470 -10.48 9.34 -2.71
C GLY A 470 -10.33 10.42 -3.79
N VAL A 471 -11.25 10.52 -4.73
CA VAL A 471 -11.23 11.53 -5.81
C VAL A 471 -11.82 12.83 -5.31
N GLY A 472 -11.11 13.94 -5.49
CA GLY A 472 -11.55 15.27 -5.07
C GLY A 472 -11.57 15.50 -3.56
N ALA A 473 -10.94 14.63 -2.76
CA ALA A 473 -10.91 14.73 -1.31
C ALA A 473 -9.49 14.69 -0.73
N VAL A 474 -9.27 15.43 0.35
CA VAL A 474 -8.03 15.35 1.13
C VAL A 474 -7.97 14.00 1.84
N ARG A 475 -6.87 13.29 1.67
CA ARG A 475 -6.72 11.93 2.17
C ARG A 475 -6.16 11.92 3.60
N MET A 476 -6.88 11.31 4.52
CA MET A 476 -6.46 11.17 5.92
C MET A 476 -6.23 9.70 6.25
N MET A 477 -5.06 9.39 6.79
CA MET A 477 -4.71 7.99 7.09
C MET A 477 -3.59 7.89 8.11
N THR A 478 -3.42 6.71 8.69
CA THR A 478 -2.24 6.46 9.53
C THR A 478 -0.98 6.40 8.68
N ILE A 479 0.17 6.73 9.28
CA ILE A 479 1.49 6.62 8.63
C ILE A 479 1.71 5.21 8.06
N HIS A 480 1.24 4.17 8.77
CA HIS A 480 1.36 2.78 8.31
C HIS A 480 0.59 2.52 7.01
N LYS A 481 -0.58 3.13 6.85
CA LYS A 481 -1.39 3.00 5.64
C LYS A 481 -0.79 3.78 4.46
N SER A 482 -0.09 4.88 4.72
CA SER A 482 0.55 5.68 3.67
C SER A 482 1.78 5.01 3.03
N LYS A 483 2.27 3.90 3.60
CA LYS A 483 3.45 3.21 3.05
C LYS A 483 3.14 2.64 1.67
N GLY A 484 3.95 3.02 0.67
CA GLY A 484 3.73 2.70 -0.74
C GLY A 484 3.07 3.82 -1.54
N LEU A 485 2.35 4.73 -0.86
CA LEU A 485 1.73 5.91 -1.48
C LEU A 485 2.70 7.09 -1.59
N GLU A 486 2.29 8.12 -2.32
CA GLU A 486 3.01 9.37 -2.47
C GLU A 486 2.05 10.52 -2.77
N PHE A 487 2.32 11.69 -2.23
CA PHE A 487 1.44 12.86 -2.30
C PHE A 487 2.25 14.11 -2.65
N GLU A 488 1.62 15.06 -3.32
CA GLU A 488 2.25 16.35 -3.61
C GLU A 488 2.54 17.10 -2.32
N ALA A 489 1.58 17.10 -1.39
CA ALA A 489 1.72 17.73 -0.09
C ALA A 489 1.36 16.75 1.05
N VAL A 490 2.15 16.77 2.12
CA VAL A 490 1.95 15.92 3.30
C VAL A 490 1.95 16.77 4.56
N ILE A 491 0.96 16.52 5.43
CA ILE A 491 0.93 17.02 6.80
C ILE A 491 1.15 15.83 7.73
N LEU A 492 2.20 15.86 8.56
CA LEU A 492 2.39 14.94 9.66
C LEU A 492 1.80 15.55 10.92
N LEU A 493 0.65 15.05 11.34
CA LEU A 493 -0.14 15.59 12.44
C LEU A 493 0.22 14.94 13.78
N GLY A 494 0.36 15.76 14.82
CA GLY A 494 0.47 15.31 16.20
C GLY A 494 1.84 14.72 16.56
N LEU A 495 2.94 15.43 16.27
CA LEU A 495 4.29 15.04 16.69
C LEU A 495 4.49 15.32 18.17
N GLU A 496 3.99 14.44 19.05
CA GLU A 496 3.94 14.56 20.51
C GLU A 496 4.19 13.21 21.19
N ASP A 497 4.65 13.23 22.46
CA ASP A 497 4.94 12.02 23.23
C ASP A 497 3.70 11.10 23.38
N CYS A 498 2.52 11.67 23.58
CA CYS A 498 1.28 10.91 23.71
C CYS A 498 0.95 10.05 22.47
N SER A 499 1.39 10.47 21.29
CA SER A 499 1.21 9.73 20.03
C SER A 499 2.29 8.69 19.77
N TYR A 500 3.54 9.00 20.09
CA TYR A 500 4.72 8.21 19.73
C TYR A 500 5.33 7.45 20.89
N PHE A 501 5.35 8.04 22.09
CA PHE A 501 6.05 7.52 23.26
C PHE A 501 5.15 7.31 24.48
N ARG A 502 3.88 7.06 24.29
CA ARG A 502 2.87 6.89 25.34
C ARG A 502 3.28 5.97 26.50
N PHE A 503 4.12 4.98 26.23
CA PHE A 503 4.61 4.00 27.24
C PHE A 503 6.10 4.21 27.56
N GLY A 504 6.62 5.40 27.34
CA GLY A 504 8.02 5.74 27.54
C GLY A 504 8.91 5.41 26.33
N MET A 505 10.18 5.79 26.44
CA MET A 505 11.18 5.64 25.39
C MET A 505 12.23 4.58 25.76
N THR A 506 12.43 3.62 24.88
CA THR A 506 13.59 2.74 24.85
C THR A 506 14.35 2.96 23.54
N SER A 507 15.64 2.54 23.46
CA SER A 507 16.40 2.65 22.21
C SER A 507 15.69 1.96 21.05
N LYS A 508 15.10 0.78 21.29
CA LYS A 508 14.30 0.07 20.27
C LYS A 508 13.08 0.87 19.84
N LYS A 509 12.35 1.45 20.80
CA LYS A 509 11.15 2.25 20.53
C LYS A 509 11.49 3.51 19.75
N LEU A 510 12.58 4.18 20.09
CA LEU A 510 13.06 5.35 19.36
C LEU A 510 13.37 5.01 17.89
N ASP A 511 14.04 3.89 17.62
CA ASP A 511 14.32 3.43 16.27
C ASP A 511 13.05 3.08 15.47
N GLU A 512 12.05 2.49 16.13
CA GLU A 512 10.75 2.21 15.53
C GLU A 512 10.02 3.49 15.13
N GLU A 513 9.99 4.48 16.04
CA GLU A 513 9.32 5.75 15.77
C GLU A 513 10.09 6.61 14.75
N ARG A 514 11.43 6.58 14.76
CA ARG A 514 12.24 7.18 13.69
C ARG A 514 11.89 6.58 12.32
N SER A 515 11.80 5.26 12.21
CA SER A 515 11.38 4.61 10.97
C SER A 515 9.96 5.03 10.55
N THR A 516 9.04 5.13 11.50
CA THR A 516 7.66 5.55 11.24
C THR A 516 7.60 6.98 10.73
N ILE A 517 8.30 7.90 11.39
CA ILE A 517 8.38 9.31 10.97
C ILE A 517 9.08 9.41 9.60
N PHE A 518 10.17 8.68 9.38
CA PHE A 518 10.88 8.67 8.11
C PHE A 518 9.98 8.21 6.94
N VAL A 519 9.09 7.24 7.18
CA VAL A 519 8.07 6.88 6.20
C VAL A 519 7.18 8.09 5.89
N ALA A 520 6.65 8.78 6.91
CA ALA A 520 5.77 9.95 6.70
C ALA A 520 6.47 11.06 5.90
N LEU A 521 7.69 11.43 6.29
CA LEU A 521 8.51 12.45 5.59
C LEU A 521 8.69 12.08 4.12
N SER A 522 8.95 10.80 3.85
CA SER A 522 9.23 10.29 2.49
C SER A 522 7.99 10.13 1.61
N ARG A 523 6.80 10.43 2.09
CA ARG A 523 5.56 10.43 1.27
C ARG A 523 5.41 11.70 0.45
N ALA A 524 6.04 12.81 0.88
CA ALA A 524 5.91 14.10 0.23
C ALA A 524 6.75 14.21 -1.05
N LYS A 525 6.16 14.78 -2.09
CA LYS A 525 6.83 15.16 -3.35
C LYS A 525 7.42 16.56 -3.26
N SER A 526 6.62 17.55 -2.87
CA SER A 526 7.06 18.96 -2.88
C SER A 526 6.86 19.69 -1.55
N LYS A 527 5.80 19.36 -0.79
CA LYS A 527 5.45 20.08 0.43
C LYS A 527 5.33 19.16 1.63
N LEU A 528 5.95 19.54 2.75
CA LEU A 528 5.91 18.80 4.00
C LEU A 528 5.65 19.76 5.15
N LEU A 529 4.60 19.51 5.92
CA LEU A 529 4.31 20.24 7.14
C LEU A 529 4.23 19.23 8.30
N ILE A 530 4.83 19.57 9.42
CA ILE A 530 4.75 18.78 10.66
C ILE A 530 4.06 19.65 11.70
N SER A 531 3.14 19.09 12.48
CA SER A 531 2.43 19.84 13.50
C SER A 531 2.46 19.15 14.87
N SER A 532 2.30 19.95 15.90
CA SER A 532 2.13 19.54 17.29
C SER A 532 1.24 20.53 18.04
N ALA A 533 0.48 20.08 19.02
CA ALA A 533 -0.33 20.92 19.90
C ALA A 533 0.06 20.74 21.37
N LEU A 534 0.09 21.86 22.13
CA LEU A 534 0.43 21.84 23.56
C LEU A 534 -0.69 21.20 24.41
N ASN A 535 -1.94 21.37 24.00
CA ASN A 535 -3.10 20.82 24.70
C ASN A 535 -3.98 20.03 23.76
N ARG A 536 -4.41 18.84 24.21
CA ARG A 536 -5.36 18.00 23.50
C ARG A 536 -6.47 17.53 24.44
N LYS A 537 -7.72 17.54 23.99
CA LYS A 537 -8.91 17.21 24.82
C LYS A 537 -8.82 15.83 25.48
N HIS A 538 -8.26 14.85 24.78
CA HIS A 538 -8.22 13.47 25.28
C HIS A 538 -6.96 13.11 26.07
N THR A 539 -5.87 13.85 25.89
CA THR A 539 -4.60 13.57 26.56
C THR A 539 -4.19 14.66 27.54
N GLY A 540 -4.90 15.80 27.53
CA GLY A 540 -4.54 16.97 28.32
C GLY A 540 -3.30 17.67 27.77
N GLN A 541 -2.46 18.17 28.67
CA GLN A 541 -1.21 18.84 28.29
C GLN A 541 -0.25 17.83 27.61
N SER A 542 0.17 18.16 26.41
CA SER A 542 1.11 17.32 25.63
C SER A 542 2.52 17.40 26.21
N GLU A 543 3.15 16.25 26.35
CA GLU A 543 4.57 16.17 26.72
C GLU A 543 5.43 16.11 25.46
N PHE A 544 6.64 16.66 25.55
CA PHE A 544 7.64 16.72 24.49
C PHE A 544 9.01 16.24 24.96
N ILE A 545 9.05 15.41 26.01
CA ILE A 545 10.29 14.95 26.63
C ILE A 545 11.10 14.09 25.66
N HIS A 546 10.45 13.12 25.05
CA HIS A 546 11.09 12.14 24.17
C HIS A 546 11.10 12.58 22.70
N VAL A 547 9.98 13.15 22.23
CA VAL A 547 9.86 13.61 20.85
C VAL A 547 10.77 14.79 20.54
N ASN A 548 11.21 15.56 21.54
CA ASN A 548 12.19 16.63 21.37
C ASN A 548 13.51 16.14 20.76
N THR A 549 13.92 14.89 21.00
CA THR A 549 15.09 14.33 20.34
C THR A 549 14.91 14.33 18.83
N ILE A 550 13.74 13.92 18.36
CA ILE A 550 13.38 13.88 16.93
C ILE A 550 13.24 15.31 16.39
N ILE A 551 12.56 16.20 17.13
CA ILE A 551 12.39 17.60 16.74
C ILE A 551 13.75 18.30 16.57
N ASN A 552 14.70 18.04 17.46
CA ASN A 552 16.05 18.58 17.39
C ASN A 552 16.80 18.05 16.16
N ASP A 553 16.68 16.77 15.86
CA ASP A 553 17.27 16.19 14.64
C ASP A 553 16.67 16.86 13.39
N LEU A 554 15.34 17.04 13.31
CA LEU A 554 14.68 17.72 12.19
C LEU A 554 15.14 19.16 12.03
N THR A 555 15.24 19.93 13.13
CA THR A 555 15.67 21.33 13.11
C THR A 555 17.14 21.50 12.75
N LYS A 556 18.01 20.56 13.14
CA LYS A 556 19.42 20.51 12.75
C LYS A 556 19.59 20.52 11.22
N PHE A 557 18.67 19.90 10.48
CA PHE A 557 18.72 19.83 9.03
C PHE A 557 17.82 20.85 8.32
N GLY A 558 17.43 21.91 9.02
CA GLY A 558 16.89 23.13 8.41
C GLY A 558 15.38 23.22 8.35
N ILE A 559 14.63 22.36 9.06
CA ILE A 559 13.20 22.58 9.21
C ILE A 559 12.97 23.81 10.12
N ASN A 560 12.16 24.76 9.66
CA ASN A 560 11.80 25.91 10.47
C ASN A 560 10.80 25.49 11.54
N LYS A 561 11.16 25.70 12.83
CA LYS A 561 10.24 25.53 13.94
C LYS A 561 9.56 26.88 14.22
N MET A 562 8.25 26.95 14.06
CA MET A 562 7.45 28.14 14.31
C MET A 562 6.38 27.82 15.35
N ARG A 563 6.17 28.73 16.30
CA ARG A 563 5.02 28.68 17.21
C ARG A 563 3.94 29.59 16.65
N VAL A 564 2.73 29.10 16.60
CA VAL A 564 1.55 29.84 16.16
C VAL A 564 0.66 30.02 17.38
N GLU A 565 0.59 31.26 17.91
CA GLU A 565 -0.27 31.58 19.06
C GLU A 565 -1.73 31.72 18.58
N THR A 566 -2.69 31.54 19.48
CA THR A 566 -4.13 31.55 19.15
C THR A 566 -4.59 32.88 18.53
N SER A 567 -3.84 33.97 18.78
CA SER A 567 -4.03 35.30 18.17
C SER A 567 -3.48 35.42 16.76
N ASP A 568 -2.61 34.50 16.34
CA ASP A 568 -1.89 34.59 15.09
C ASP A 568 -2.52 33.71 14.01
N ALA A 569 -2.70 34.27 12.82
CA ALA A 569 -2.89 33.45 11.62
C ALA A 569 -1.52 32.97 11.13
N LEU A 570 -1.43 31.72 10.65
CA LEU A 570 -0.27 31.30 9.86
C LEU A 570 -0.04 32.38 8.80
N LYS A 571 1.12 33.03 8.81
CA LYS A 571 1.50 33.97 7.75
C LYS A 571 1.54 33.18 6.45
N ILE A 572 0.47 33.37 5.70
CA ILE A 572 0.12 32.65 4.49
C ILE A 572 0.88 33.24 3.31
#